data_cf7c7a2c885111155019f4bf6881b5d4
#
_entry.id   cf7c7a2c885111155019f4bf6881b5d4
#
_cell.length_a   1.000
_cell.length_b   1.000
_cell.length_c   1.000
_cell.angle_alpha   90.00
_cell.angle_beta   90.00
_cell.angle_gamma   90.00
#
_symmetry.space_group_name_H-M   'P 1'
#
loop_
_entity.id
_entity.type
_entity.pdbx_description
1 polymer ?
#
loop_
_entity_poly.entity_id
_entity_poly.type
_entity_poly.pdbx_seq_one_letter_code
_entity_poly.pdbx_strand_id
1 'polypeptide(L)'
;MMGFSAGEERWRERLGSLRDVVRQELVSRQLAAHLPPVPARVLDVGCGQGTQALRIAAQGHRVTALDASSDLLGLLKERVEPEMAIEVVHAPAERLGELFGPGSFDVVLCHGVLMYFDDPDPLLTAMAAVLAPGGVLSLLVRNGDALAMRPGMTGDWAAAREAFDADAYTNRLGVRARADRLDDLTRRLAVRGLGIRQWYGVRVLTDLAADDAPLPDDLDLLLECEERAGSSDPYRRVAPLIHVIAQPGIIVRPADSGDARR
;
A
#
# COMPACT_ATOMS: atom_id res chain seq x y z
N MET A 1 10.60 11.16 9.04
CA MET A 1 9.68 11.26 7.86
C MET A 1 9.56 12.73 7.45
N MET A 2 10.49 13.23 6.60
CA MET A 2 10.53 14.66 6.21
C MET A 2 9.84 14.98 4.87
N GLY A 3 9.31 13.99 4.17
CA GLY A 3 8.86 14.20 2.78
C GLY A 3 7.38 14.48 2.59
N PHE A 4 6.50 13.84 3.34
CA PHE A 4 5.05 13.87 3.05
C PHE A 4 4.39 15.22 3.38
N SER A 5 4.77 15.87 4.48
CA SER A 5 4.17 17.15 4.89
C SER A 5 4.21 18.23 3.81
N ALA A 6 5.27 18.26 2.97
CA ALA A 6 5.38 19.18 1.86
C ALA A 6 4.42 18.87 0.69
N GLY A 7 3.88 17.66 0.63
CA GLY A 7 2.97 17.17 -0.41
C GLY A 7 1.52 17.02 0.03
N GLU A 8 1.22 17.23 1.32
CA GLU A 8 -0.09 16.92 1.91
C GLU A 8 -1.25 17.70 1.25
N GLU A 9 -1.07 19.01 0.98
CA GLU A 9 -2.08 19.81 0.29
C GLU A 9 -2.40 19.27 -1.11
N ARG A 10 -1.36 18.99 -1.90
CA ARG A 10 -1.53 18.39 -3.24
C ARG A 10 -2.14 16.98 -3.18
N TRP A 11 -1.91 16.25 -2.09
CA TRP A 11 -2.54 14.95 -1.88
C TRP A 11 -4.05 15.11 -1.62
N ARG A 12 -4.45 16.10 -0.81
CA ARG A 12 -5.87 16.42 -0.55
C ARG A 12 -6.63 16.81 -1.82
N GLU A 13 -6.01 17.61 -2.71
CA GLU A 13 -6.60 18.03 -3.98
C GLU A 13 -6.91 16.85 -4.92
N ARG A 14 -6.26 15.72 -4.73
CA ARG A 14 -6.40 14.52 -5.58
C ARG A 14 -7.35 13.47 -5.02
N LEU A 15 -7.87 13.70 -3.84
CA LEU A 15 -8.87 12.83 -3.27
C LEU A 15 -10.11 12.80 -4.15
N GLY A 16 -10.62 11.58 -4.42
CA GLY A 16 -11.77 11.40 -5.29
C GLY A 16 -11.47 11.48 -6.80
N SER A 17 -10.22 11.73 -7.22
CA SER A 17 -9.84 11.56 -8.63
C SER A 17 -10.01 10.10 -9.07
N LEU A 18 -10.22 9.85 -10.37
CA LEU A 18 -10.39 8.49 -10.91
C LEU A 18 -9.30 7.55 -10.40
N ARG A 19 -8.03 7.96 -10.43
CA ARG A 19 -6.91 7.13 -9.98
C ARG A 19 -6.91 6.88 -8.47
N ASP A 20 -7.40 7.84 -7.67
CA ASP A 20 -7.53 7.63 -6.24
C ASP A 20 -8.68 6.68 -5.93
N VAL A 21 -9.85 6.87 -6.54
CA VAL A 21 -11.00 5.98 -6.39
C VAL A 21 -10.63 4.54 -6.79
N VAL A 22 -10.04 4.35 -7.97
CA VAL A 22 -9.59 3.02 -8.42
C VAL A 22 -8.60 2.40 -7.45
N ARG A 23 -7.60 3.16 -6.96
CA ARG A 23 -6.64 2.66 -5.97
C ARG A 23 -7.33 2.19 -4.69
N GLN A 24 -8.23 3.02 -4.14
CA GLN A 24 -8.92 2.72 -2.88
C GLN A 24 -9.85 1.52 -3.01
N GLU A 25 -10.62 1.44 -4.12
CA GLU A 25 -11.52 0.32 -4.38
C GLU A 25 -10.75 -0.99 -4.56
N LEU A 26 -9.72 -1.02 -5.42
CA LEU A 26 -8.93 -2.22 -5.67
C LEU A 26 -8.26 -2.74 -4.40
N VAL A 27 -7.61 -1.85 -3.64
CA VAL A 27 -6.95 -2.25 -2.38
C VAL A 27 -7.96 -2.80 -1.39
N SER A 28 -9.15 -2.18 -1.26
CA SER A 28 -10.21 -2.67 -0.38
C SER A 28 -10.71 -4.05 -0.79
N ARG A 29 -11.00 -4.28 -2.08
CA ARG A 29 -11.47 -5.56 -2.62
C ARG A 29 -10.42 -6.66 -2.47
N GLN A 30 -9.17 -6.36 -2.82
CA GLN A 30 -8.04 -7.28 -2.68
C GLN A 30 -7.79 -7.66 -1.22
N LEU A 31 -7.86 -6.68 -0.29
CA LEU A 31 -7.67 -6.91 1.14
C LEU A 31 -8.80 -7.76 1.73
N ALA A 32 -10.05 -7.53 1.33
CA ALA A 32 -11.22 -8.25 1.86
C ALA A 32 -11.12 -9.77 1.72
N ALA A 33 -10.44 -10.26 0.67
CA ALA A 33 -10.19 -11.69 0.47
C ALA A 33 -9.20 -12.30 1.49
N HIS A 34 -8.53 -11.47 2.29
CA HIS A 34 -7.47 -11.88 3.23
C HIS A 34 -7.75 -11.46 4.67
N LEU A 35 -8.81 -10.71 4.93
CA LEU A 35 -9.20 -10.35 6.29
C LEU A 35 -9.65 -11.59 7.06
N PRO A 36 -9.26 -11.71 8.35
CA PRO A 36 -9.80 -12.75 9.22
C PRO A 36 -11.27 -12.49 9.55
N PRO A 37 -11.97 -13.50 10.11
CA PRO A 37 -13.34 -13.29 10.59
C PRO A 37 -13.45 -12.14 11.60
N VAL A 38 -14.58 -11.46 11.60
CA VAL A 38 -14.87 -10.34 12.52
C VAL A 38 -15.20 -10.83 13.94
N PRO A 39 -14.89 -10.04 14.97
CA PRO A 39 -14.07 -8.83 14.95
C PRO A 39 -12.56 -9.15 14.99
N ALA A 40 -11.80 -8.57 14.09
CA ALA A 40 -10.33 -8.59 14.13
C ALA A 40 -9.78 -7.26 14.63
N ARG A 41 -8.58 -7.28 15.23
CA ARG A 41 -7.82 -6.09 15.64
C ARG A 41 -6.95 -5.65 14.47
N VAL A 42 -7.22 -4.49 13.93
CA VAL A 42 -6.56 -3.96 12.73
C VAL A 42 -5.79 -2.69 13.08
N LEU A 43 -4.51 -2.62 12.69
CA LEU A 43 -3.71 -1.41 12.75
C LEU A 43 -3.56 -0.86 11.33
N ASP A 44 -3.90 0.42 11.13
CA ASP A 44 -3.66 1.15 9.88
C ASP A 44 -2.54 2.17 10.11
N VAL A 45 -1.33 1.86 9.63
CA VAL A 45 -0.12 2.66 9.79
C VAL A 45 -0.02 3.70 8.70
N GLY A 46 -0.09 4.98 9.08
CA GLY A 46 -0.18 6.10 8.15
C GLY A 46 -1.55 6.13 7.47
N CYS A 47 -2.60 6.06 8.29
CA CYS A 47 -3.99 5.94 7.83
C CYS A 47 -4.49 7.17 7.03
N GLY A 48 -3.80 8.32 7.13
CA GLY A 48 -4.24 9.58 6.55
C GLY A 48 -5.61 9.99 7.06
N GLN A 49 -6.53 10.33 6.15
CA GLN A 49 -7.93 10.62 6.45
C GLN A 49 -8.80 9.36 6.71
N GLY A 50 -8.18 8.18 6.86
CA GLY A 50 -8.84 6.96 7.29
C GLY A 50 -9.65 6.22 6.23
N THR A 51 -9.37 6.36 4.93
CA THR A 51 -10.20 5.73 3.88
C THR A 51 -10.31 4.21 4.06
N GLN A 52 -9.21 3.50 4.33
CA GLN A 52 -9.25 2.06 4.59
C GLN A 52 -9.73 1.76 6.01
N ALA A 53 -9.31 2.54 7.01
CA ALA A 53 -9.75 2.39 8.40
C ALA A 53 -11.27 2.41 8.54
N LEU A 54 -11.95 3.39 7.92
CA LEU A 54 -13.41 3.52 7.92
C LEU A 54 -14.09 2.32 7.26
N ARG A 55 -13.60 1.88 6.09
CA ARG A 55 -14.17 0.75 5.36
C ARG A 55 -14.08 -0.55 6.16
N ILE A 56 -12.95 -0.77 6.83
CA ILE A 56 -12.71 -1.96 7.65
C ILE A 56 -13.56 -1.92 8.93
N ALA A 57 -13.65 -0.76 9.57
CA ALA A 57 -14.50 -0.59 10.76
C ALA A 57 -15.98 -0.79 10.43
N ALA A 58 -16.46 -0.30 9.27
CA ALA A 58 -17.84 -0.53 8.80
C ALA A 58 -18.15 -2.02 8.57
N GLN A 59 -17.13 -2.87 8.38
CA GLN A 59 -17.27 -4.33 8.31
C GLN A 59 -17.32 -5.00 9.69
N GLY A 60 -17.21 -4.24 10.79
CA GLY A 60 -17.29 -4.75 12.17
C GLY A 60 -15.94 -5.09 12.80
N HIS A 61 -14.81 -4.72 12.18
CA HIS A 61 -13.49 -4.88 12.79
C HIS A 61 -13.17 -3.74 13.76
N ARG A 62 -12.23 -3.95 14.66
CA ARG A 62 -11.69 -2.93 15.58
C ARG A 62 -10.44 -2.34 14.98
N VAL A 63 -10.44 -1.06 14.68
CA VAL A 63 -9.35 -0.40 13.96
C VAL A 63 -8.62 0.58 14.87
N THR A 64 -7.30 0.47 14.94
CA THR A 64 -6.42 1.52 15.45
C THR A 64 -5.82 2.24 14.26
N ALA A 65 -6.19 3.51 14.08
CA ALA A 65 -5.77 4.37 12.97
C ALA A 65 -4.64 5.30 13.44
N LEU A 66 -3.41 5.06 12.96
CA LEU A 66 -2.22 5.81 13.35
C LEU A 66 -1.74 6.68 12.20
N ASP A 67 -1.54 7.98 12.46
CA ASP A 67 -0.92 8.91 11.51
C ASP A 67 -0.13 10.01 12.25
N ALA A 68 0.85 10.59 11.58
CA ALA A 68 1.65 11.70 12.08
C ALA A 68 1.00 13.07 11.82
N SER A 69 0.01 13.16 10.93
CA SER A 69 -0.70 14.40 10.59
C SER A 69 -1.94 14.55 11.46
N SER A 70 -1.93 15.55 12.36
CA SER A 70 -3.11 15.92 13.16
C SER A 70 -4.30 16.35 12.28
N ASP A 71 -4.02 16.99 11.15
CA ASP A 71 -5.02 17.52 10.24
C ASP A 71 -5.76 16.39 9.51
N LEU A 72 -5.01 15.38 9.02
CA LEU A 72 -5.62 14.21 8.40
C LEU A 72 -6.42 13.39 9.40
N LEU A 73 -5.92 13.25 10.63
CA LEU A 73 -6.68 12.61 11.70
C LEU A 73 -7.93 13.41 12.12
N GLY A 74 -7.90 14.74 11.97
CA GLY A 74 -9.09 15.59 12.12
C GLY A 74 -10.19 15.20 11.14
N LEU A 75 -9.83 15.07 9.85
CA LEU A 75 -10.75 14.65 8.79
C LEU A 75 -11.29 13.22 9.01
N LEU A 76 -10.46 12.31 9.53
CA LEU A 76 -10.92 10.98 9.91
C LEU A 76 -11.98 11.06 11.01
N LYS A 77 -11.69 11.80 12.10
CA LYS A 77 -12.60 11.91 13.26
C LYS A 77 -13.98 12.45 12.90
N GLU A 78 -14.06 13.38 11.93
CA GLU A 78 -15.34 13.92 11.43
C GLU A 78 -16.20 12.88 10.71
N ARG A 79 -15.60 11.77 10.26
CA ARG A 79 -16.25 10.71 9.47
C ARG A 79 -16.49 9.43 10.25
N VAL A 80 -15.99 9.35 11.50
CA VAL A 80 -16.22 8.18 12.37
C VAL A 80 -17.67 8.21 12.86
N GLU A 81 -18.44 7.18 12.52
CA GLU A 81 -19.79 6.99 13.02
C GLU A 81 -19.76 6.31 14.42
N PRO A 82 -20.78 6.53 15.27
CA PRO A 82 -20.79 6.02 16.66
C PRO A 82 -20.65 4.49 16.78
N GLU A 83 -21.07 3.76 15.77
CA GLU A 83 -21.01 2.28 15.71
C GLU A 83 -19.63 1.76 15.29
N MET A 84 -18.79 2.60 14.73
CA MET A 84 -17.46 2.22 14.26
C MET A 84 -16.48 2.12 15.42
N ALA A 85 -15.83 0.97 15.57
CA ALA A 85 -14.81 0.76 16.58
C ALA A 85 -13.44 1.25 16.07
N ILE A 86 -13.24 2.57 16.03
CA ILE A 86 -12.00 3.20 15.60
C ILE A 86 -11.32 3.94 16.76
N GLU A 87 -10.09 3.56 17.07
CA GLU A 87 -9.18 4.32 17.94
C GLU A 87 -8.23 5.15 17.08
N VAL A 88 -8.15 6.46 17.31
CA VAL A 88 -7.28 7.37 16.56
C VAL A 88 -6.04 7.70 17.37
N VAL A 89 -4.86 7.37 16.83
CA VAL A 89 -3.56 7.57 17.47
C VAL A 89 -2.73 8.57 16.66
N HIS A 90 -2.42 9.72 17.26
CA HIS A 90 -1.55 10.74 16.67
C HIS A 90 -0.09 10.44 17.05
N ALA A 91 0.64 9.79 16.17
CA ALA A 91 2.05 9.49 16.36
C ALA A 91 2.74 9.20 15.02
N PRO A 92 4.05 9.44 14.90
CA PRO A 92 4.82 8.99 13.76
C PRO A 92 4.97 7.45 13.77
N ALA A 93 5.01 6.84 12.58
CA ALA A 93 5.09 5.39 12.42
C ALA A 93 6.36 4.78 13.05
N GLU A 94 7.43 5.55 13.20
CA GLU A 94 8.67 5.16 13.86
C GLU A 94 8.48 4.75 15.32
N ARG A 95 7.42 5.27 15.97
CA ARG A 95 7.11 4.95 17.37
C ARG A 95 6.25 3.71 17.56
N LEU A 96 5.92 3.02 16.49
CA LEU A 96 4.99 1.87 16.51
C LEU A 96 5.38 0.81 17.54
N GLY A 97 6.67 0.45 17.63
CA GLY A 97 7.17 -0.52 18.61
C GLY A 97 7.19 -0.04 20.07
N GLU A 98 7.07 1.29 20.31
CA GLU A 98 6.92 1.86 21.66
C GLU A 98 5.44 1.89 22.09
N LEU A 99 4.54 2.07 21.13
CA LEU A 99 3.11 2.27 21.37
C LEU A 99 2.36 0.95 21.55
N PHE A 100 2.80 -0.10 20.86
CA PHE A 100 2.07 -1.36 20.82
C PHE A 100 2.97 -2.55 21.13
N GLY A 101 2.47 -3.44 21.98
CA GLY A 101 3.17 -4.66 22.35
C GLY A 101 3.18 -5.71 21.22
N PRO A 102 4.06 -6.72 21.32
CA PRO A 102 4.10 -7.82 20.36
C PRO A 102 2.75 -8.55 20.23
N GLY A 103 2.36 -8.89 18.98
CA GLY A 103 1.16 -9.66 18.72
C GLY A 103 -0.16 -8.93 19.00
N SER A 104 -0.14 -7.59 19.06
CA SER A 104 -1.33 -6.78 19.40
C SER A 104 -2.39 -6.78 18.31
N PHE A 105 -2.03 -7.04 17.03
CA PHE A 105 -2.93 -6.90 15.89
C PHE A 105 -3.01 -8.15 15.03
N ASP A 106 -4.20 -8.47 14.59
CA ASP A 106 -4.48 -9.60 13.68
C ASP A 106 -4.22 -9.20 12.22
N VAL A 107 -4.32 -7.89 11.93
CA VAL A 107 -4.04 -7.29 10.62
C VAL A 107 -3.25 -6.00 10.81
N VAL A 108 -2.20 -5.81 10.02
CA VAL A 108 -1.44 -4.55 9.95
C VAL A 108 -1.43 -4.05 8.51
N LEU A 109 -1.89 -2.83 8.31
CA LEU A 109 -1.87 -2.14 7.02
C LEU A 109 -0.75 -1.10 7.01
N CYS A 110 -0.08 -0.94 5.85
CA CYS A 110 0.85 0.15 5.59
C CYS A 110 0.77 0.52 4.10
N HIS A 111 -0.13 1.43 3.77
CA HIS A 111 -0.51 1.73 2.40
C HIS A 111 0.00 3.09 1.94
N GLY A 112 1.02 3.10 1.08
CA GLY A 112 1.58 4.33 0.51
C GLY A 112 2.42 5.15 1.50
N VAL A 113 2.95 4.51 2.52
CA VAL A 113 3.75 5.12 3.61
C VAL A 113 5.22 4.71 3.52
N LEU A 114 5.49 3.42 3.29
CA LEU A 114 6.84 2.85 3.33
C LEU A 114 7.81 3.56 2.37
N MET A 115 7.29 4.12 1.28
CA MET A 115 8.07 4.86 0.28
C MET A 115 8.72 6.15 0.78
N TYR A 116 8.29 6.67 1.93
CA TYR A 116 8.83 7.90 2.54
C TYR A 116 9.94 7.64 3.56
N PHE A 117 10.34 6.38 3.73
CA PHE A 117 11.45 5.96 4.57
C PHE A 117 12.65 5.59 3.70
N ASP A 118 13.81 6.23 3.92
CA ASP A 118 15.04 5.89 3.22
C ASP A 118 15.45 4.45 3.55
N ASP A 119 15.38 4.07 4.81
CA ASP A 119 15.48 2.68 5.27
C ASP A 119 14.12 2.19 5.81
N PRO A 120 13.45 1.25 5.11
CA PRO A 120 12.16 0.70 5.55
C PRO A 120 12.30 -0.39 6.61
N ASP A 121 13.50 -0.92 6.84
CA ASP A 121 13.73 -2.10 7.65
C ASP A 121 13.30 -1.93 9.12
N PRO A 122 13.55 -0.80 9.81
CA PRO A 122 13.06 -0.58 11.16
C PRO A 122 11.53 -0.63 11.24
N LEU A 123 10.82 0.00 10.29
CA LEU A 123 9.36 0.01 10.27
C LEU A 123 8.78 -1.38 9.94
N LEU A 124 9.38 -2.09 8.97
CA LEU A 124 8.99 -3.48 8.66
C LEU A 124 9.18 -4.40 9.88
N THR A 125 10.26 -4.19 10.64
CA THR A 125 10.53 -4.97 11.87
C THR A 125 9.50 -4.67 12.95
N ALA A 126 9.15 -3.40 13.16
CA ALA A 126 8.14 -2.99 14.12
C ALA A 126 6.74 -3.55 13.75
N MET A 127 6.36 -3.47 12.46
CA MET A 127 5.09 -4.05 11.98
C MET A 127 5.04 -5.57 12.16
N ALA A 128 6.14 -6.27 11.86
CA ALA A 128 6.22 -7.73 12.09
C ALA A 128 6.10 -8.10 13.56
N ALA A 129 6.67 -7.30 14.46
CA ALA A 129 6.63 -7.55 15.92
C ALA A 129 5.23 -7.38 16.50
N VAL A 130 4.46 -6.38 16.06
CA VAL A 130 3.10 -6.14 16.56
C VAL A 130 2.04 -7.04 15.92
N LEU A 131 2.41 -7.78 14.87
CA LEU A 131 1.51 -8.71 14.18
C LEU A 131 1.34 -10.00 15.02
N ALA A 132 0.11 -10.42 15.22
CA ALA A 132 -0.22 -11.65 15.92
C ALA A 132 0.24 -12.90 15.14
N PRO A 133 0.47 -14.04 15.80
CA PRO A 133 0.69 -15.31 15.11
C PRO A 133 -0.44 -15.60 14.11
N GLY A 134 -0.08 -15.89 12.86
CA GLY A 134 -1.06 -16.10 11.78
C GLY A 134 -1.73 -14.84 11.25
N GLY A 135 -1.35 -13.67 11.74
CA GLY A 135 -1.88 -12.40 11.28
C GLY A 135 -1.50 -12.03 9.85
N VAL A 136 -2.09 -10.97 9.34
CA VAL A 136 -1.91 -10.50 7.95
C VAL A 136 -1.22 -9.15 7.93
N LEU A 137 -0.11 -9.04 7.21
CA LEU A 137 0.51 -7.77 6.84
C LEU A 137 0.12 -7.39 5.41
N SER A 138 -0.46 -6.22 5.23
CA SER A 138 -0.87 -5.67 3.94
C SER A 138 -0.05 -4.42 3.64
N LEU A 139 0.72 -4.46 2.54
CA LEU A 139 1.59 -3.37 2.11
C LEU A 139 1.17 -2.87 0.72
N LEU A 140 1.01 -1.56 0.55
CA LEU A 140 0.87 -0.93 -0.75
C LEU A 140 2.08 -0.03 -1.00
N VAL A 141 2.88 -0.37 -2.02
CA VAL A 141 4.13 0.34 -2.32
C VAL A 141 4.23 0.71 -3.80
N ARG A 142 5.10 1.67 -4.13
CA ARG A 142 5.44 1.98 -5.53
C ARG A 142 6.23 0.82 -6.13
N ASN A 143 5.81 0.37 -7.30
CA ASN A 143 6.48 -0.69 -8.05
C ASN A 143 7.77 -0.16 -8.71
N GLY A 144 8.93 -0.61 -8.23
CA GLY A 144 10.24 -0.26 -8.77
C GLY A 144 10.48 -0.82 -10.18
N ASP A 145 9.91 -2.00 -10.47
CA ASP A 145 10.06 -2.65 -11.79
C ASP A 145 9.24 -1.96 -12.89
N ALA A 146 8.28 -1.08 -12.52
CA ALA A 146 7.42 -0.36 -13.45
C ALA A 146 7.69 1.15 -13.53
N LEU A 147 8.80 1.65 -12.98
CA LEU A 147 9.09 3.09 -12.98
C LEU A 147 9.20 3.67 -14.38
N ALA A 148 9.77 2.91 -15.33
CA ALA A 148 9.94 3.33 -16.72
C ALA A 148 8.62 3.36 -17.52
N MET A 149 7.57 2.68 -17.06
CA MET A 149 6.33 2.53 -17.82
C MET A 149 5.66 3.87 -18.11
N ARG A 150 5.42 4.69 -17.09
CA ARG A 150 4.74 5.96 -17.29
C ARG A 150 5.51 6.93 -18.19
N PRO A 151 6.77 7.29 -17.91
CA PRO A 151 7.52 8.20 -18.80
C PRO A 151 7.64 7.64 -20.21
N GLY A 152 7.86 6.32 -20.40
CA GLY A 152 7.91 5.70 -21.71
C GLY A 152 6.60 5.82 -22.48
N MET A 153 5.47 5.54 -21.83
CA MET A 153 4.14 5.63 -22.47
C MET A 153 3.70 7.07 -22.75
N THR A 154 4.28 8.06 -22.09
CA THR A 154 4.02 9.48 -22.33
C THR A 154 5.07 10.14 -23.25
N GLY A 155 6.03 9.38 -23.80
CA GLY A 155 7.02 9.86 -24.77
C GLY A 155 8.25 10.56 -24.16
N ASP A 156 8.40 10.52 -22.84
CA ASP A 156 9.61 11.01 -22.14
C ASP A 156 10.67 9.89 -22.10
N TRP A 157 11.35 9.70 -23.23
CA TRP A 157 12.33 8.62 -23.39
C TRP A 157 13.58 8.81 -22.51
N ALA A 158 13.94 10.06 -22.18
CA ALA A 158 15.07 10.34 -21.31
C ALA A 158 14.75 9.89 -19.87
N ALA A 159 13.62 10.31 -19.33
CA ALA A 159 13.17 9.88 -18.01
C ALA A 159 12.91 8.37 -17.95
N ALA A 160 12.37 7.76 -19.03
CA ALA A 160 12.14 6.32 -19.08
C ALA A 160 13.46 5.54 -18.99
N ARG A 161 14.50 5.99 -19.71
CA ARG A 161 15.83 5.35 -19.68
C ARG A 161 16.45 5.39 -18.29
N GLU A 162 16.36 6.52 -17.60
CA GLU A 162 16.87 6.68 -16.22
C GLU A 162 16.09 5.81 -15.23
N ALA A 163 14.78 5.68 -15.43
CA ALA A 163 13.88 4.97 -14.53
C ALA A 163 14.08 3.45 -14.51
N PHE A 164 14.72 2.83 -15.52
CA PHE A 164 14.99 1.38 -15.52
C PHE A 164 15.92 0.96 -14.38
N ASP A 165 16.88 1.81 -14.01
CA ASP A 165 17.90 1.52 -12.99
C ASP A 165 17.61 2.25 -11.67
N ALA A 166 16.53 3.06 -11.61
CA ALA A 166 16.20 3.86 -10.44
C ALA A 166 15.55 3.01 -9.33
N ASP A 167 15.84 3.39 -8.08
CA ASP A 167 15.19 2.89 -6.86
C ASP A 167 14.32 3.95 -6.17
N ALA A 168 14.31 5.17 -6.72
CA ALA A 168 13.54 6.29 -6.22
C ALA A 168 13.00 7.13 -7.38
N TYR A 169 11.97 7.90 -7.12
CA TYR A 169 11.33 8.79 -8.10
C TYR A 169 10.77 10.02 -7.39
N THR A 170 10.50 11.06 -8.16
CA THR A 170 9.70 12.19 -7.66
C THR A 170 8.23 11.88 -7.93
N ASN A 171 7.45 11.75 -6.87
CA ASN A 171 6.03 11.48 -6.99
C ASN A 171 5.26 12.73 -7.47
N ARG A 172 3.97 12.56 -7.75
CA ARG A 172 3.12 13.67 -8.22
C ARG A 172 2.86 14.76 -7.17
N LEU A 173 3.22 14.50 -5.92
CA LEU A 173 3.19 15.51 -4.85
C LEU A 173 4.44 16.39 -4.87
N GLY A 174 5.40 16.10 -5.77
CA GLY A 174 6.70 16.77 -5.84
C GLY A 174 7.68 16.29 -4.77
N VAL A 175 7.38 15.17 -4.12
CA VAL A 175 8.19 14.61 -3.05
C VAL A 175 9.00 13.43 -3.59
N ARG A 176 10.30 13.38 -3.25
CA ARG A 176 11.12 12.20 -3.53
C ARG A 176 10.61 11.03 -2.70
N ALA A 177 10.41 9.90 -3.34
CA ALA A 177 9.91 8.68 -2.74
C ALA A 177 10.69 7.48 -3.27
N ARG A 178 10.89 6.48 -2.43
CA ARG A 178 11.50 5.21 -2.79
C ARG A 178 10.51 4.34 -3.56
N ALA A 179 11.03 3.48 -4.42
CA ALA A 179 10.26 2.44 -5.07
C ALA A 179 10.78 1.07 -4.63
N ASP A 180 9.89 0.11 -4.48
CA ASP A 180 10.23 -1.23 -4.02
C ASP A 180 10.09 -2.22 -5.18
N ARG A 181 11.11 -3.06 -5.37
CA ARG A 181 11.00 -4.24 -6.24
C ARG A 181 10.40 -5.40 -5.45
N LEU A 182 9.58 -6.20 -6.11
CA LEU A 182 8.88 -7.31 -5.44
C LEU A 182 9.88 -8.30 -4.80
N ASP A 183 10.96 -8.61 -5.49
CA ASP A 183 12.00 -9.53 -5.00
C ASP A 183 12.74 -8.99 -3.77
N ASP A 184 13.03 -7.67 -3.74
CA ASP A 184 13.66 -7.03 -2.60
C ASP A 184 12.74 -7.05 -1.38
N LEU A 185 11.46 -6.71 -1.59
CA LEU A 185 10.45 -6.75 -0.54
C LEU A 185 10.26 -8.18 0.00
N THR A 186 10.27 -9.17 -0.89
CA THR A 186 10.21 -10.59 -0.50
C THR A 186 11.37 -10.97 0.42
N ARG A 187 12.61 -10.57 0.09
CA ARG A 187 13.78 -10.83 0.95
C ARG A 187 13.68 -10.10 2.29
N ARG A 188 13.29 -8.83 2.29
CA ARG A 188 13.12 -8.02 3.52
C ARG A 188 12.06 -8.60 4.45
N LEU A 189 10.97 -9.10 3.91
CA LEU A 189 9.92 -9.76 4.70
C LEU A 189 10.38 -11.12 5.22
N ALA A 190 11.07 -11.91 4.41
CA ALA A 190 11.53 -13.25 4.78
C ALA A 190 12.48 -13.24 5.99
N VAL A 191 13.41 -12.27 6.10
CA VAL A 191 14.30 -12.15 7.28
C VAL A 191 13.55 -11.82 8.57
N ARG A 192 12.27 -11.41 8.49
CA ARG A 192 11.36 -11.15 9.61
C ARG A 192 10.36 -12.29 9.84
N GLY A 193 10.57 -13.43 9.17
CA GLY A 193 9.68 -14.58 9.28
C GLY A 193 8.33 -14.41 8.55
N LEU A 194 8.22 -13.42 7.66
CA LEU A 194 7.03 -13.15 6.88
C LEU A 194 7.23 -13.62 5.43
N GLY A 195 6.31 -14.43 4.92
CA GLY A 195 6.29 -14.82 3.51
C GLY A 195 5.15 -14.15 2.76
N ILE A 196 5.38 -13.77 1.50
CA ILE A 196 4.33 -13.22 0.64
C ILE A 196 3.39 -14.36 0.25
N ARG A 197 2.12 -14.26 0.68
CA ARG A 197 1.05 -15.19 0.30
C ARG A 197 0.47 -14.85 -1.07
N GLN A 198 0.27 -13.55 -1.32
CA GLN A 198 -0.31 -13.04 -2.56
C GLN A 198 0.19 -11.64 -2.81
N TRP A 199 0.22 -11.24 -4.08
CA TRP A 199 0.44 -9.86 -4.47
C TRP A 199 -0.39 -9.51 -5.70
N TYR A 200 -0.71 -8.23 -5.82
CA TYR A 200 -1.54 -7.68 -6.87
C TYR A 200 -0.89 -6.44 -7.49
N GLY A 201 -1.16 -6.21 -8.77
CA GLY A 201 -0.97 -4.91 -9.37
C GLY A 201 -2.16 -3.99 -9.05
N VAL A 202 -1.89 -2.69 -8.92
CA VAL A 202 -2.94 -1.69 -8.68
C VAL A 202 -2.78 -0.56 -9.69
N ARG A 203 -3.86 -0.22 -10.39
CA ARG A 203 -3.95 0.76 -11.47
C ARG A 203 -3.15 0.36 -12.72
N VAL A 204 -3.27 -0.88 -13.15
CA VAL A 204 -2.58 -1.39 -14.35
C VAL A 204 -2.99 -0.60 -15.60
N LEU A 205 -4.29 -0.34 -15.75
CA LEU A 205 -4.89 0.26 -16.95
C LEU A 205 -5.11 1.78 -16.77
N THR A 206 -5.29 2.25 -15.54
CA THR A 206 -5.71 3.64 -15.26
C THR A 206 -4.58 4.57 -14.83
N ASP A 207 -3.32 4.13 -14.79
CA ASP A 207 -2.22 4.98 -14.31
C ASP A 207 -1.99 6.22 -15.18
N LEU A 208 -2.32 6.16 -16.46
CA LEU A 208 -2.18 7.29 -17.38
C LEU A 208 -3.37 8.25 -17.39
N ALA A 209 -4.46 7.94 -16.69
CA ALA A 209 -5.59 8.86 -16.59
C ALA A 209 -5.14 10.24 -16.12
N ALA A 210 -5.73 11.28 -16.65
CA ALA A 210 -5.49 12.66 -16.22
C ALA A 210 -5.89 12.85 -14.74
N ASP A 211 -5.34 13.89 -14.10
CA ASP A 211 -5.65 14.15 -12.68
C ASP A 211 -7.10 14.59 -12.48
N ASP A 212 -7.68 15.23 -13.50
CA ASP A 212 -9.05 15.72 -13.56
C ASP A 212 -9.99 14.79 -14.36
N ALA A 213 -9.53 13.58 -14.71
CA ALA A 213 -10.38 12.63 -15.41
C ALA A 213 -11.64 12.32 -14.58
N PRO A 214 -12.85 12.47 -15.17
CA PRO A 214 -14.09 12.15 -14.48
C PRO A 214 -14.19 10.65 -14.22
N LEU A 215 -15.00 10.28 -13.24
CA LEU A 215 -15.39 8.90 -13.04
C LEU A 215 -16.27 8.49 -14.21
N PRO A 216 -16.01 7.33 -14.86
CA PRO A 216 -16.84 6.85 -15.96
C PRO A 216 -18.18 6.31 -15.43
N ASP A 217 -19.19 6.31 -16.27
CA ASP A 217 -20.52 5.76 -15.93
C ASP A 217 -20.47 4.24 -15.67
N ASP A 218 -19.51 3.56 -16.31
CA ASP A 218 -19.25 2.12 -16.16
C ASP A 218 -18.09 1.80 -15.22
N LEU A 219 -17.97 2.54 -14.12
CA LEU A 219 -16.91 2.39 -13.13
C LEU A 219 -16.75 0.94 -12.63
N ASP A 220 -17.84 0.21 -12.43
CA ASP A 220 -17.79 -1.19 -12.00
C ASP A 220 -17.09 -2.07 -13.04
N LEU A 221 -17.37 -1.90 -14.33
CA LEU A 221 -16.69 -2.63 -15.40
C LEU A 221 -15.20 -2.28 -15.47
N LEU A 222 -14.86 -1.00 -15.27
CA LEU A 222 -13.46 -0.56 -15.17
C LEU A 222 -12.76 -1.27 -14.01
N LEU A 223 -13.39 -1.32 -12.83
CA LEU A 223 -12.83 -1.98 -11.65
C LEU A 223 -12.66 -3.49 -11.86
N GLU A 224 -13.60 -4.17 -12.52
CA GLU A 224 -13.47 -5.59 -12.90
C GLU A 224 -12.27 -5.82 -13.82
N CYS A 225 -12.08 -4.95 -14.82
CA CYS A 225 -10.92 -5.02 -15.72
C CYS A 225 -9.60 -4.83 -14.95
N GLU A 226 -9.55 -3.85 -14.06
CA GLU A 226 -8.38 -3.58 -13.21
C GLU A 226 -8.09 -4.74 -12.24
N GLU A 227 -9.11 -5.35 -11.61
CA GLU A 227 -8.94 -6.52 -10.74
C GLU A 227 -8.36 -7.70 -11.53
N ARG A 228 -8.88 -7.95 -12.72
CA ARG A 228 -8.37 -9.02 -13.59
C ARG A 228 -6.93 -8.75 -14.03
N ALA A 229 -6.61 -7.54 -14.46
CA ALA A 229 -5.26 -7.15 -14.83
C ALA A 229 -4.32 -7.20 -13.61
N GLY A 230 -4.77 -6.70 -12.46
CA GLY A 230 -4.00 -6.67 -11.22
C GLY A 230 -3.71 -8.05 -10.61
N SER A 231 -4.47 -9.09 -10.98
CA SER A 231 -4.26 -10.46 -10.49
C SER A 231 -3.57 -11.39 -11.49
N SER A 232 -3.34 -10.96 -12.73
CA SER A 232 -2.87 -11.82 -13.81
C SER A 232 -1.53 -11.38 -14.38
N ASP A 233 -0.57 -12.33 -14.53
CA ASP A 233 0.63 -12.10 -15.33
C ASP A 233 0.30 -12.14 -16.83
N PRO A 234 0.95 -11.30 -17.65
CA PRO A 234 2.01 -10.36 -17.31
C PRO A 234 1.53 -8.98 -16.83
N TYR A 235 0.22 -8.70 -16.86
CA TYR A 235 -0.33 -7.36 -16.64
C TYR A 235 0.03 -6.76 -15.29
N ARG A 236 -0.10 -7.52 -14.19
CA ARG A 236 0.19 -7.02 -12.83
C ARG A 236 1.63 -6.56 -12.64
N ARG A 237 2.58 -7.07 -13.44
CA ARG A 237 4.01 -6.73 -13.32
C ARG A 237 4.32 -5.30 -13.72
N VAL A 238 3.52 -4.73 -14.62
CA VAL A 238 3.70 -3.35 -15.10
C VAL A 238 2.84 -2.32 -14.35
N ALA A 239 2.10 -2.77 -13.34
CA ALA A 239 1.32 -1.88 -12.49
C ALA A 239 2.22 -0.86 -11.77
N PRO A 240 1.80 0.41 -11.64
CA PRO A 240 2.57 1.43 -10.93
C PRO A 240 2.68 1.19 -9.42
N LEU A 241 1.74 0.46 -8.86
CA LEU A 241 1.75 0.07 -7.45
C LEU A 241 1.62 -1.45 -7.34
N ILE A 242 2.26 -2.02 -6.31
CA ILE A 242 2.05 -3.40 -5.90
C ILE A 242 1.44 -3.43 -4.50
N HIS A 243 0.41 -4.24 -4.37
CA HIS A 243 -0.25 -4.55 -3.10
C HIS A 243 0.14 -5.96 -2.69
N VAL A 244 0.82 -6.08 -1.55
CA VAL A 244 1.40 -7.33 -1.05
C VAL A 244 0.67 -7.76 0.20
N ILE A 245 0.28 -9.02 0.24
CA ILE A 245 -0.27 -9.70 1.42
C ILE A 245 0.78 -10.69 1.93
N ALA A 246 1.27 -10.48 3.13
CA ALA A 246 2.27 -11.33 3.77
C ALA A 246 1.75 -11.89 5.10
N GLN A 247 2.25 -13.06 5.48
CA GLN A 247 1.88 -13.75 6.71
C GLN A 247 3.09 -14.43 7.36
N PRO A 248 3.11 -14.58 8.70
CA PRO A 248 4.11 -15.37 9.39
C PRO A 248 4.08 -16.85 8.96
N GLY A 249 5.26 -17.48 8.89
CA GLY A 249 5.40 -18.92 8.66
C GLY A 249 5.29 -19.39 7.20
N ILE A 250 5.02 -18.50 6.24
CA ILE A 250 5.06 -18.84 4.81
C ILE A 250 6.50 -18.61 4.33
N ILE A 251 7.30 -19.69 4.28
CA ILE A 251 8.62 -19.64 3.64
C ILE A 251 8.40 -19.94 2.16
N VAL A 252 8.28 -18.91 1.32
CA VAL A 252 8.41 -19.07 -0.12
C VAL A 252 9.88 -19.33 -0.40
N ARG A 253 10.26 -20.58 -0.72
CA ARG A 253 11.57 -20.85 -1.30
C ARG A 253 11.64 -20.08 -2.62
N PRO A 254 12.72 -19.29 -2.88
CA PRO A 254 12.91 -18.73 -4.21
C PRO A 254 12.86 -19.89 -5.20
N ALA A 255 12.08 -19.73 -6.28
CA ALA A 255 12.09 -20.68 -7.37
C ALA A 255 13.53 -20.84 -7.81
N ASP A 256 14.04 -22.06 -7.75
CA ASP A 256 15.35 -22.42 -8.30
C ASP A 256 15.40 -21.85 -9.72
N SER A 257 16.29 -20.89 -9.95
CA SER A 257 16.67 -20.47 -11.28
C SER A 257 17.37 -21.67 -11.91
N GLY A 258 16.54 -22.53 -12.50
CA GLY A 258 16.97 -23.72 -13.19
C GLY A 258 18.08 -23.34 -14.16
N ASP A 259 19.23 -23.91 -13.91
CA ASP A 259 20.44 -23.91 -14.73
C ASP A 259 20.07 -24.23 -16.20
N ALA A 260 19.90 -23.19 -17.01
CA ALA A 260 19.82 -23.30 -18.45
C ALA A 260 21.24 -23.19 -19.05
N ARG A 261 22.10 -24.13 -18.68
CA ARG A 261 23.31 -24.46 -19.46
C ARG A 261 23.16 -25.86 -20.02
N ARG A 262 22.68 -25.95 -21.26
CA ARG A 262 23.13 -26.91 -22.29
C ARG A 262 22.71 -26.39 -23.67
#